data_77f6998dffe6cb880c03249f9607eb14
#
_entry.id   77f6998dffe6cb880c03249f9607eb14
#
_cell.length_a   1.000
_cell.length_b   1.000
_cell.length_c   1.000
_cell.angle_alpha   90.00
_cell.angle_beta   90.00
_cell.angle_gamma   90.00
#
_symmetry.space_group_name_H-M   'P 1'
#
loop_
_entity.id
_entity.type
_entity.pdbx_description
1 polymer ?
#
loop_
_entity_poly.entity_id
_entity_poly.type
_entity_poly.pdbx_seq_one_letter_code
_entity_poly.pdbx_strand_id
1 'polypeptide(L)'
;MSLGRVSLPSPIVSVANRRGMFPATRHSIIADIASPDIGIRRVAFDALVSAYWRPVYKYIRIKWRRDRDDAADLTQEFFSRAFERGLLARFDPARARFRTFLRVCLDGFVANEIKAQGRLKRGGGALFVPLDFAAAEQELSSYPAMQGGNGAVVANGDEDALFRQEWVRGLFTDAVAALRASCEASGKTRQFAVFQRYDLEDDASVRPTYAQLATELAIPVTQVTNYLAFARRELRRLVLERLRSLCATDEEFRLEARALLGVDPA
;
A
#
# COMPACT_ATOMS: atom_id res chain seq x y z
N MET A 1 26.83 -45.56 -30.70
CA MET A 1 25.59 -44.78 -30.89
C MET A 1 25.10 -44.31 -29.53
N SER A 2 25.47 -43.09 -29.20
CA SER A 2 25.21 -42.50 -27.87
C SER A 2 24.03 -41.54 -27.99
N LEU A 3 22.95 -41.83 -27.28
CA LEU A 3 21.77 -41.00 -27.26
C LEU A 3 21.99 -39.83 -26.31
N GLY A 4 22.01 -38.62 -26.87
CA GLY A 4 22.13 -37.39 -26.12
C GLY A 4 20.95 -37.12 -25.17
N ARG A 5 21.25 -36.86 -23.91
CA ARG A 5 20.29 -36.36 -22.93
C ARG A 5 19.93 -34.91 -23.29
N VAL A 6 18.68 -34.68 -23.62
CA VAL A 6 18.07 -33.38 -23.71
C VAL A 6 17.86 -32.87 -22.28
N SER A 7 18.59 -31.79 -21.91
CA SER A 7 18.41 -31.10 -20.64
C SER A 7 17.13 -30.29 -20.70
N LEU A 8 16.18 -30.60 -19.83
CA LEU A 8 15.00 -29.77 -19.58
C LEU A 8 15.40 -28.50 -18.81
N PRO A 9 14.84 -27.33 -19.12
CA PRO A 9 15.12 -26.13 -18.36
C PRO A 9 14.50 -26.23 -16.96
N SER A 10 15.28 -25.82 -15.97
CA SER A 10 14.92 -25.75 -14.55
C SER A 10 13.66 -24.91 -14.32
N PRO A 11 12.86 -25.25 -13.29
CA PRO A 11 11.60 -24.55 -13.02
C PRO A 11 11.89 -23.10 -12.59
N ILE A 12 11.02 -22.23 -13.06
CA ILE A 12 10.96 -20.79 -12.74
C ILE A 12 10.89 -20.65 -11.22
N VAL A 13 11.99 -20.14 -10.65
CA VAL A 13 12.08 -19.82 -9.23
C VAL A 13 11.09 -18.69 -8.95
N SER A 14 10.08 -19.02 -8.16
CA SER A 14 9.10 -18.12 -7.61
C SER A 14 9.78 -16.87 -6.99
N VAL A 15 9.49 -15.69 -7.53
CA VAL A 15 9.99 -14.38 -7.06
C VAL A 15 9.35 -13.97 -5.73
N ALA A 16 8.65 -14.87 -5.06
CA ALA A 16 7.90 -14.57 -3.83
C ALA A 16 8.74 -14.41 -2.55
N ASN A 17 10.08 -14.45 -2.59
CA ASN A 17 10.86 -14.38 -1.35
C ASN A 17 12.22 -13.67 -1.48
N ARG A 18 12.27 -12.46 -2.06
CA ARG A 18 13.38 -11.55 -1.76
C ARG A 18 12.96 -10.63 -0.63
N ARG A 19 13.06 -11.18 0.58
CA ARG A 19 12.99 -10.41 1.82
C ARG A 19 14.06 -9.33 1.83
N GLY A 20 13.62 -8.09 1.89
CA GLY A 20 14.11 -7.02 2.72
C GLY A 20 15.62 -6.87 2.90
N MET A 21 16.32 -6.49 1.86
CA MET A 21 17.51 -5.68 2.03
C MET A 21 17.38 -4.51 1.07
N PHE A 22 16.69 -3.43 1.55
CA PHE A 22 16.80 -2.16 0.86
C PHE A 22 18.24 -1.69 1.03
N PRO A 23 18.99 -1.47 -0.06
CA PRO A 23 20.29 -0.81 0.06
C PRO A 23 20.05 0.56 0.68
N ALA A 24 20.93 0.98 1.57
CA ALA A 24 20.90 2.27 2.28
C ALA A 24 21.12 3.49 1.35
N THR A 25 20.83 3.37 0.08
CA THR A 25 20.87 4.45 -0.90
C THR A 25 19.50 5.11 -0.95
N ARG A 26 19.48 6.40 -0.65
CA ARG A 26 18.30 7.28 -0.54
C ARG A 26 17.56 7.46 -1.88
N HIS A 27 17.12 6.38 -2.53
CA HIS A 27 16.35 6.47 -3.76
C HIS A 27 14.85 6.45 -3.44
N SER A 28 14.16 7.50 -3.84
CA SER A 28 12.70 7.54 -3.84
C SER A 28 12.18 6.74 -5.04
N ILE A 29 11.23 5.85 -4.80
CA ILE A 29 10.50 5.15 -5.88
C ILE A 29 9.97 6.15 -6.91
N ILE A 30 9.56 7.34 -6.44
CA ILE A 30 9.03 8.40 -7.30
C ILE A 30 10.11 8.98 -8.23
N ALA A 31 11.33 9.14 -7.74
CA ALA A 31 12.45 9.57 -8.58
C ALA A 31 12.86 8.50 -9.62
N ASP A 32 12.86 7.25 -9.21
CA ASP A 32 13.27 6.11 -10.05
C ASP A 32 12.27 5.82 -11.19
N ILE A 33 11.00 6.23 -11.06
CA ILE A 33 10.00 6.14 -12.15
C ILE A 33 10.40 6.94 -13.39
N ALA A 34 11.13 8.03 -13.22
CA ALA A 34 11.66 8.84 -14.31
C ALA A 34 13.02 8.36 -14.85
N SER A 35 13.57 7.27 -14.30
CA SER A 35 14.88 6.74 -14.72
C SER A 35 14.91 6.40 -16.22
N PRO A 36 16.01 6.73 -16.92
CA PRO A 36 16.22 6.28 -18.30
C PRO A 36 16.42 4.75 -18.38
N ASP A 37 16.90 4.11 -17.30
CA ASP A 37 17.04 2.67 -17.23
C ASP A 37 15.67 2.00 -17.07
N ILE A 38 15.31 1.16 -18.03
CA ILE A 38 14.01 0.47 -18.06
C ILE A 38 13.86 -0.53 -16.91
N GLY A 39 14.95 -1.14 -16.46
CA GLY A 39 14.94 -2.09 -15.33
C GLY A 39 14.64 -1.38 -14.01
N ILE A 40 15.33 -0.26 -13.75
CA ILE A 40 15.10 0.58 -12.57
C ILE A 40 13.67 1.13 -12.59
N ARG A 41 13.24 1.67 -13.72
CA ARG A 41 11.88 2.22 -13.89
C ARG A 41 10.81 1.16 -13.64
N ARG A 42 11.00 -0.07 -14.12
CA ARG A 42 10.04 -1.16 -13.91
C ARG A 42 9.95 -1.56 -12.44
N VAL A 43 11.07 -1.74 -11.75
CA VAL A 43 11.10 -2.06 -10.31
C VAL A 43 10.42 -0.96 -9.49
N ALA A 44 10.71 0.29 -9.80
CA ALA A 44 10.08 1.44 -9.16
C ALA A 44 8.57 1.49 -9.42
N PHE A 45 8.14 1.19 -10.64
CA PHE A 45 6.73 1.15 -11.00
C PHE A 45 6.00 0.02 -10.27
N ASP A 46 6.55 -1.20 -10.20
CA ASP A 46 5.95 -2.32 -9.47
C ASP A 46 5.80 -2.00 -7.97
N ALA A 47 6.81 -1.35 -7.39
CA ALA A 47 6.76 -0.89 -6.00
C ALA A 47 5.71 0.21 -5.77
N LEU A 48 5.53 1.10 -6.75
CA LEU A 48 4.51 2.14 -6.72
C LEU A 48 3.11 1.53 -6.86
N VAL A 49 2.90 0.62 -7.79
CA VAL A 49 1.62 -0.10 -7.94
C VAL A 49 1.27 -0.79 -6.64
N SER A 50 2.22 -1.51 -6.03
CA SER A 50 2.02 -2.17 -4.73
C SER A 50 1.53 -1.21 -3.63
N ALA A 51 2.03 0.03 -3.61
CA ALA A 51 1.67 1.03 -2.60
C ALA A 51 0.34 1.74 -2.87
N TYR A 52 -0.03 1.89 -4.15
CA TYR A 52 -1.15 2.76 -4.53
C TYR A 52 -2.37 2.04 -5.11
N TRP A 53 -2.30 0.75 -5.46
CA TRP A 53 -3.42 0.07 -6.09
C TRP A 53 -4.66 0.02 -5.18
N ARG A 54 -4.50 -0.24 -3.87
CA ARG A 54 -5.62 -0.26 -2.91
C ARG A 54 -6.30 1.10 -2.78
N PRO A 55 -5.56 2.21 -2.52
CA PRO A 55 -6.14 3.56 -2.55
C PRO A 55 -6.84 3.87 -3.87
N VAL A 56 -6.25 3.54 -5.02
CA VAL A 56 -6.83 3.76 -6.34
C VAL A 56 -8.13 2.98 -6.50
N TYR A 57 -8.11 1.68 -6.22
CA TYR A 57 -9.28 0.82 -6.31
C TYR A 57 -10.44 1.33 -5.44
N LYS A 58 -10.17 1.56 -4.15
CA LYS A 58 -11.19 2.02 -3.20
C LYS A 58 -11.73 3.40 -3.57
N TYR A 59 -10.87 4.28 -4.05
CA TYR A 59 -11.30 5.59 -4.54
C TYR A 59 -12.25 5.48 -5.73
N ILE A 60 -11.97 4.60 -6.69
CA ILE A 60 -12.88 4.31 -7.82
C ILE A 60 -14.21 3.76 -7.31
N ARG A 61 -14.18 2.82 -6.37
CA ARG A 61 -15.38 2.23 -5.76
C ARG A 61 -16.27 3.29 -5.09
N ILE A 62 -15.67 4.17 -4.29
CA ILE A 62 -16.40 5.14 -3.46
C ILE A 62 -16.81 6.37 -4.27
N LYS A 63 -15.85 7.07 -4.87
CA LYS A 63 -16.12 8.33 -5.59
C LYS A 63 -16.90 8.11 -6.87
N TRP A 64 -16.42 7.18 -7.71
CA TRP A 64 -16.98 6.93 -9.02
C TRP A 64 -18.12 5.91 -9.00
N ARG A 65 -18.46 5.34 -7.82
CA ARG A 65 -19.55 4.39 -7.60
C ARG A 65 -19.56 3.25 -8.60
N ARG A 66 -18.36 2.74 -8.93
CA ARG A 66 -18.21 1.59 -9.81
C ARG A 66 -18.43 0.31 -9.03
N ASP A 67 -19.00 -0.72 -9.68
CA ASP A 67 -19.06 -2.05 -9.09
C ASP A 67 -17.66 -2.64 -8.93
N ARG A 68 -17.57 -3.86 -8.38
CA ARG A 68 -16.32 -4.52 -8.07
C ARG A 68 -15.48 -4.77 -9.31
N ASP A 69 -16.13 -5.29 -10.36
CA ASP A 69 -15.44 -5.74 -11.56
C ASP A 69 -14.99 -4.54 -12.41
N ASP A 70 -15.87 -3.57 -12.60
CA ASP A 70 -15.52 -2.30 -13.28
C ASP A 70 -14.39 -1.57 -12.57
N ALA A 71 -14.37 -1.52 -11.22
CA ALA A 71 -13.32 -0.84 -10.48
C ALA A 71 -11.98 -1.60 -10.55
N ALA A 72 -12.02 -2.95 -10.56
CA ALA A 72 -10.82 -3.76 -10.75
C ALA A 72 -10.22 -3.55 -12.14
N ASP A 73 -11.05 -3.59 -13.18
CA ASP A 73 -10.62 -3.35 -14.56
C ASP A 73 -10.04 -1.95 -14.73
N LEU A 74 -10.73 -0.91 -14.22
CA LEU A 74 -10.26 0.47 -14.27
C LEU A 74 -8.95 0.67 -13.51
N THR A 75 -8.76 -0.02 -12.39
CA THR A 75 -7.50 0.05 -11.63
C THR A 75 -6.34 -0.53 -12.43
N GLN A 76 -6.51 -1.70 -13.02
CA GLN A 76 -5.47 -2.35 -13.82
C GLN A 76 -5.15 -1.52 -15.07
N GLU A 77 -6.18 -1.06 -15.77
CA GLU A 77 -6.04 -0.26 -16.99
C GLU A 77 -5.35 1.08 -16.72
N PHE A 78 -5.67 1.73 -15.58
CA PHE A 78 -5.01 2.97 -15.18
C PHE A 78 -3.51 2.80 -15.05
N PHE A 79 -3.06 1.77 -14.30
CA PHE A 79 -1.63 1.54 -14.13
C PHE A 79 -0.94 1.10 -15.42
N SER A 80 -1.57 0.23 -16.22
CA SER A 80 -1.02 -0.16 -17.52
C SER A 80 -0.77 1.05 -18.43
N ARG A 81 -1.77 1.91 -18.57
CA ARG A 81 -1.64 3.13 -19.40
C ARG A 81 -0.68 4.16 -18.80
N ALA A 82 -0.64 4.27 -17.46
CA ALA A 82 0.31 5.15 -16.78
C ALA A 82 1.76 4.75 -17.07
N PHE A 83 2.04 3.45 -17.11
CA PHE A 83 3.35 2.92 -17.47
C PHE A 83 3.65 3.13 -18.96
N GLU A 84 2.77 2.66 -19.85
CA GLU A 84 2.96 2.70 -21.30
C GLU A 84 3.18 4.12 -21.84
N ARG A 85 2.42 5.09 -21.30
CA ARG A 85 2.47 6.49 -21.73
C ARG A 85 3.47 7.34 -20.96
N GLY A 86 4.22 6.78 -20.05
CA GLY A 86 5.14 7.51 -19.18
C GLY A 86 4.46 8.65 -18.40
N LEU A 87 3.17 8.45 -18.01
CA LEU A 87 2.36 9.49 -17.39
C LEU A 87 2.99 9.96 -16.08
N LEU A 88 3.52 9.01 -15.28
CA LEU A 88 4.07 9.29 -13.96
C LEU A 88 5.41 10.03 -14.01
N ALA A 89 6.15 9.93 -15.13
CA ALA A 89 7.38 10.69 -15.34
C ALA A 89 7.13 12.20 -15.55
N ARG A 90 5.87 12.62 -15.71
CA ARG A 90 5.49 14.05 -15.82
C ARG A 90 5.27 14.70 -14.47
N PHE A 91 5.43 13.96 -13.38
CA PHE A 91 5.28 14.49 -12.03
C PHE A 91 6.32 15.57 -11.75
N ASP A 92 5.86 16.69 -11.20
CA ASP A 92 6.70 17.80 -10.76
C ASP A 92 6.46 18.03 -9.26
N PRO A 93 7.46 17.72 -8.40
CA PRO A 93 7.33 17.86 -6.96
C PRO A 93 7.19 19.32 -6.49
N ALA A 94 7.56 20.31 -7.34
CA ALA A 94 7.36 21.71 -7.04
C ALA A 94 5.90 22.16 -7.14
N ARG A 95 5.05 21.39 -7.80
CA ARG A 95 3.64 21.75 -8.03
C ARG A 95 2.68 21.09 -7.06
N ALA A 96 2.93 19.84 -6.70
CA ALA A 96 2.03 19.07 -5.85
C ALA A 96 2.74 17.88 -5.20
N ARG A 97 2.12 17.29 -4.18
CA ARG A 97 2.51 15.98 -3.66
C ARG A 97 2.19 14.89 -4.67
N PHE A 98 3.00 13.83 -4.69
CA PHE A 98 2.81 12.76 -5.67
C PHE A 98 1.41 12.11 -5.61
N ARG A 99 0.88 11.87 -4.40
CA ARG A 99 -0.47 11.28 -4.24
C ARG A 99 -1.57 12.18 -4.83
N THR A 100 -1.46 13.51 -4.69
CA THR A 100 -2.42 14.47 -5.27
C THR A 100 -2.32 14.44 -6.80
N PHE A 101 -1.10 14.43 -7.35
CA PHE A 101 -0.87 14.28 -8.79
C PHE A 101 -1.47 12.97 -9.31
N LEU A 102 -1.23 11.83 -8.63
CA LEU A 102 -1.75 10.53 -9.03
C LEU A 102 -3.28 10.52 -9.04
N ARG A 103 -3.92 11.09 -8.00
CA ARG A 103 -5.38 11.21 -7.91
C ARG A 103 -5.94 12.05 -9.07
N VAL A 104 -5.34 13.19 -9.38
CA VAL A 104 -5.78 14.03 -10.52
C VAL A 104 -5.66 13.27 -11.85
N CYS A 105 -4.57 12.53 -12.04
CA CYS A 105 -4.41 11.67 -13.22
C CYS A 105 -5.46 10.57 -13.29
N LEU A 106 -5.80 9.96 -12.15
CA LEU A 106 -6.84 8.95 -12.02
C LEU A 106 -8.22 9.52 -12.38
N ASP A 107 -8.56 10.69 -11.85
CA ASP A 107 -9.84 11.36 -12.15
C ASP A 107 -10.00 11.63 -13.64
N GLY A 108 -8.96 12.18 -14.27
CA GLY A 108 -8.94 12.41 -15.70
C GLY A 108 -9.08 11.11 -16.51
N PHE A 109 -8.40 10.05 -16.07
CA PHE A 109 -8.50 8.74 -16.70
C PHE A 109 -9.93 8.17 -16.59
N VAL A 110 -10.50 8.06 -15.39
CA VAL A 110 -11.83 7.48 -15.17
C VAL A 110 -12.92 8.28 -15.90
N ALA A 111 -12.85 9.62 -15.85
CA ALA A 111 -13.80 10.47 -16.59
C ALA A 111 -13.75 10.21 -18.12
N ASN A 112 -12.56 9.98 -18.68
CA ASN A 112 -12.40 9.67 -20.09
C ASN A 112 -12.92 8.26 -20.44
N GLU A 113 -12.67 7.26 -19.57
CA GLU A 113 -13.17 5.91 -19.79
C GLU A 113 -14.70 5.84 -19.71
N ILE A 114 -15.34 6.55 -18.79
CA ILE A 114 -16.80 6.66 -18.73
C ILE A 114 -17.36 7.27 -20.03
N LYS A 115 -16.72 8.30 -20.56
CA LYS A 115 -17.12 8.90 -21.85
C LYS A 115 -16.87 7.95 -23.02
N ALA A 116 -15.87 7.09 -22.94
CA ALA A 116 -15.49 6.13 -23.98
C ALA A 116 -16.27 4.81 -23.91
N GLN A 117 -16.83 4.43 -22.76
CA GLN A 117 -17.64 3.22 -22.61
C GLN A 117 -18.91 3.21 -23.49
N GLY A 118 -19.32 4.38 -24.05
CA GLY A 118 -20.24 4.42 -25.17
C GLY A 118 -19.62 3.94 -26.51
N ARG A 119 -18.33 3.61 -26.56
CA ARG A 119 -17.57 3.17 -27.74
C ARG A 119 -16.69 1.99 -27.39
N LEU A 120 -17.20 0.75 -27.58
CA LEU A 120 -16.49 -0.54 -27.66
C LEU A 120 -15.24 -0.75 -26.77
N LYS A 121 -15.37 -1.72 -25.82
CA LYS A 121 -14.26 -2.30 -25.02
C LYS A 121 -13.13 -2.77 -25.93
N ARG A 122 -11.91 -2.28 -25.71
CA ARG A 122 -10.67 -2.88 -26.24
C ARG A 122 -9.80 -3.28 -25.05
N GLY A 123 -9.33 -4.53 -25.07
CA GLY A 123 -8.51 -5.11 -24.02
C GLY A 123 -7.23 -4.34 -23.76
N GLY A 124 -6.95 -4.08 -22.50
CA GLY A 124 -5.72 -3.50 -22.00
C GLY A 124 -4.63 -4.55 -21.77
N GLY A 125 -3.38 -4.11 -21.81
CA GLY A 125 -2.22 -4.94 -21.51
C GLY A 125 -2.23 -5.48 -20.09
N ALA A 126 -1.71 -6.69 -19.89
CA ALA A 126 -1.70 -7.35 -18.60
C ALA A 126 -0.70 -6.68 -17.64
N LEU A 127 -1.18 -6.23 -16.50
CA LEU A 127 -0.35 -5.83 -15.39
C LEU A 127 0.13 -7.09 -14.64
N PHE A 128 1.44 -7.20 -14.40
CA PHE A 128 2.03 -8.42 -13.81
C PHE A 128 2.05 -8.42 -12.28
N VAL A 129 1.55 -7.38 -11.62
CA VAL A 129 1.45 -7.33 -10.15
C VAL A 129 0.14 -7.97 -9.72
N PRO A 130 0.15 -9.07 -8.93
CA PRO A 130 -1.06 -9.66 -8.42
C PRO A 130 -1.73 -8.71 -7.43
N LEU A 131 -2.97 -8.30 -7.73
CA LEU A 131 -3.77 -7.39 -6.92
C LEU A 131 -4.88 -8.17 -6.23
N ASP A 132 -4.89 -8.18 -4.89
CA ASP A 132 -5.91 -8.87 -4.10
C ASP A 132 -7.15 -7.98 -3.88
N PHE A 133 -7.97 -7.87 -4.92
CA PHE A 133 -9.22 -7.11 -4.87
C PHE A 133 -10.23 -7.67 -3.87
N ALA A 134 -10.18 -8.99 -3.56
CA ALA A 134 -11.07 -9.59 -2.59
C ALA A 134 -10.81 -9.06 -1.18
N ALA A 135 -9.54 -8.98 -0.77
CA ALA A 135 -9.16 -8.36 0.51
C ALA A 135 -9.55 -6.89 0.57
N ALA A 136 -9.36 -6.13 -0.53
CA ALA A 136 -9.76 -4.72 -0.57
C ALA A 136 -11.29 -4.54 -0.44
N GLU A 137 -12.12 -5.41 -1.02
CA GLU A 137 -13.58 -5.40 -0.84
C GLU A 137 -14.00 -5.76 0.59
N GLN A 138 -13.35 -6.71 1.21
CA GLN A 138 -13.62 -7.05 2.61
C GLN A 138 -13.36 -5.84 3.53
N GLU A 139 -12.28 -5.11 3.29
CA GLU A 139 -12.01 -3.86 4.01
C GLU A 139 -13.08 -2.79 3.73
N LEU A 140 -13.58 -2.67 2.49
CA LEU A 140 -14.65 -1.73 2.13
C LEU A 140 -16.00 -2.08 2.77
N SER A 141 -16.31 -3.35 2.97
CA SER A 141 -17.58 -3.77 3.57
C SER A 141 -17.74 -3.28 5.03
N SER A 142 -16.66 -2.98 5.72
CA SER A 142 -16.66 -2.36 7.05
C SER A 142 -16.88 -0.84 7.03
N TYR A 143 -16.95 -0.21 5.86
CA TYR A 143 -17.14 1.23 5.73
C TYR A 143 -18.61 1.64 5.93
N PRO A 144 -18.90 2.63 6.80
CA PRO A 144 -20.25 3.13 6.97
C PRO A 144 -20.90 3.65 5.68
N ALA A 145 -20.08 4.21 4.77
CA ALA A 145 -20.52 4.72 3.48
C ALA A 145 -21.03 3.65 2.51
N MET A 146 -20.62 2.39 2.70
CA MET A 146 -21.07 1.25 1.88
C MET A 146 -22.26 0.53 2.51
N GLN A 147 -22.50 0.70 3.80
CA GLN A 147 -23.62 0.06 4.54
C GLN A 147 -24.93 0.85 4.46
N GLY A 148 -24.87 2.14 4.19
CA GLY A 148 -26.07 2.99 4.05
C GLY A 148 -26.20 3.54 2.64
N GLY A 149 -27.25 3.18 1.92
CA GLY A 149 -27.52 3.50 0.52
C GLY A 149 -27.59 4.98 0.12
N ASN A 150 -27.16 5.91 0.96
CA ASN A 150 -27.00 7.32 0.66
C ASN A 150 -25.57 7.73 0.95
N GLY A 151 -24.75 7.79 -0.08
CA GLY A 151 -23.34 8.15 -0.06
C GLY A 151 -23.00 9.52 0.53
N ALA A 152 -23.11 9.64 1.85
CA ALA A 152 -22.86 10.88 2.57
C ALA A 152 -21.38 11.19 2.83
N VAL A 153 -20.44 10.28 2.48
CA VAL A 153 -19.01 10.43 2.84
C VAL A 153 -18.24 11.35 1.88
N VAL A 154 -18.79 11.64 0.69
CA VAL A 154 -18.14 12.56 -0.29
C VAL A 154 -18.99 13.80 -0.56
N ALA A 155 -19.98 14.07 0.29
CA ALA A 155 -20.89 15.21 0.10
C ALA A 155 -20.22 16.59 0.21
N ASN A 156 -18.95 16.69 0.64
CA ASN A 156 -18.26 17.96 0.88
C ASN A 156 -17.00 18.19 0.03
N GLY A 157 -16.84 17.49 -1.10
CA GLY A 157 -15.81 17.88 -2.08
C GLY A 157 -14.34 17.65 -1.67
N ASP A 158 -14.06 16.96 -0.56
CA ASP A 158 -12.69 16.66 -0.15
C ASP A 158 -12.22 15.29 -0.67
N GLU A 159 -12.09 15.23 -1.97
CA GLU A 159 -11.57 14.05 -2.69
C GLU A 159 -10.13 13.71 -2.32
N ASP A 160 -9.33 14.74 -1.99
CA ASP A 160 -7.97 14.57 -1.51
C ASP A 160 -7.95 13.91 -0.12
N ALA A 161 -8.89 14.24 0.76
CA ALA A 161 -8.98 13.63 2.07
C ALA A 161 -9.32 12.14 1.97
N LEU A 162 -10.29 11.76 1.12
CA LEU A 162 -10.65 10.37 0.89
C LEU A 162 -9.45 9.57 0.37
N PHE A 163 -8.81 10.05 -0.69
CA PHE A 163 -7.65 9.36 -1.27
C PHE A 163 -6.49 9.27 -0.28
N ARG A 164 -6.24 10.37 0.49
CA ARG A 164 -5.24 10.40 1.54
C ARG A 164 -5.55 9.40 2.64
N GLN A 165 -6.80 9.29 3.09
CA GLN A 165 -7.20 8.35 4.14
C GLN A 165 -6.90 6.92 3.73
N GLU A 166 -7.27 6.53 2.50
CA GLU A 166 -7.01 5.19 1.98
C GLU A 166 -5.53 4.91 1.78
N TRP A 167 -4.77 5.91 1.33
CA TRP A 167 -3.33 5.80 1.21
C TRP A 167 -2.64 5.62 2.58
N VAL A 168 -3.05 6.37 3.60
CA VAL A 168 -2.54 6.23 4.98
C VAL A 168 -2.86 4.84 5.51
N ARG A 169 -4.09 4.36 5.31
CA ARG A 169 -4.50 3.02 5.74
C ARG A 169 -3.63 1.95 5.11
N GLY A 170 -3.42 2.01 3.79
CA GLY A 170 -2.53 1.10 3.07
C GLY A 170 -1.10 1.12 3.62
N LEU A 171 -0.56 2.32 3.89
CA LEU A 171 0.76 2.49 4.48
C LEU A 171 0.92 1.77 5.82
N PHE A 172 -0.07 1.90 6.72
CA PHE A 172 -0.04 1.21 8.01
C PHE A 172 -0.27 -0.29 7.88
N THR A 173 -1.15 -0.74 6.99
CA THR A 173 -1.36 -2.17 6.71
C THR A 173 -0.07 -2.84 6.24
N ASP A 174 0.63 -2.23 5.29
CA ASP A 174 1.93 -2.72 4.80
C ASP A 174 2.98 -2.76 5.91
N ALA A 175 3.04 -1.71 6.75
CA ALA A 175 4.00 -1.63 7.85
C ALA A 175 3.73 -2.69 8.93
N VAL A 176 2.46 -2.98 9.25
CA VAL A 176 2.09 -4.06 10.18
C VAL A 176 2.45 -5.43 9.61
N ALA A 177 2.20 -5.67 8.33
CA ALA A 177 2.60 -6.91 7.67
C ALA A 177 4.13 -7.10 7.67
N ALA A 178 4.88 -6.02 7.42
CA ALA A 178 6.34 -6.03 7.51
C ALA A 178 6.86 -6.27 8.94
N LEU A 179 6.20 -5.67 9.95
CA LEU A 179 6.51 -5.91 11.36
C LEU A 179 6.31 -7.38 11.73
N ARG A 180 5.18 -7.97 11.32
CA ARG A 180 4.89 -9.39 11.54
C ARG A 180 6.00 -10.26 10.94
N ALA A 181 6.30 -10.08 9.66
CA ALA A 181 7.33 -10.84 8.96
C ALA A 181 8.72 -10.70 9.62
N SER A 182 9.07 -9.49 10.05
CA SER A 182 10.33 -9.21 10.77
C SER A 182 10.38 -9.93 12.11
N CYS A 183 9.29 -9.92 12.87
CA CYS A 183 9.18 -10.63 14.15
C CYS A 183 9.27 -12.14 13.98
N GLU A 184 8.61 -12.71 12.96
CA GLU A 184 8.70 -14.13 12.63
C GLU A 184 10.13 -14.54 12.27
N ALA A 185 10.79 -13.77 11.40
CA ALA A 185 12.15 -14.04 10.96
C ALA A 185 13.20 -13.92 12.09
N SER A 186 12.94 -13.09 13.10
CA SER A 186 13.85 -12.85 14.23
C SER A 186 13.48 -13.62 15.51
N GLY A 187 12.49 -14.53 15.46
CA GLY A 187 12.02 -15.28 16.62
C GLY A 187 11.28 -14.44 17.68
N LYS A 188 10.80 -13.25 17.30
CA LYS A 188 10.09 -12.30 18.18
C LYS A 188 8.58 -12.37 18.03
N THR A 189 8.04 -13.56 17.80
CA THR A 189 6.61 -13.77 17.56
C THR A 189 5.73 -13.38 18.74
N ARG A 190 6.25 -13.55 19.98
CA ARG A 190 5.54 -13.12 21.20
C ARG A 190 5.39 -11.58 21.27
N GLN A 191 6.40 -10.84 20.86
CA GLN A 191 6.34 -9.38 20.80
C GLN A 191 5.25 -8.91 19.84
N PHE A 192 5.15 -9.53 18.67
CA PHE A 192 4.09 -9.24 17.72
C PHE A 192 2.72 -9.67 18.25
N ALA A 193 2.59 -10.84 18.89
CA ALA A 193 1.32 -11.31 19.45
C ALA A 193 0.76 -10.34 20.51
N VAL A 194 1.62 -9.83 21.42
CA VAL A 194 1.23 -8.81 22.41
C VAL A 194 0.74 -7.54 21.71
N PHE A 195 1.44 -7.08 20.70
CA PHE A 195 1.08 -5.89 19.94
C PHE A 195 -0.24 -6.08 19.17
N GLN A 196 -0.41 -7.22 18.51
CA GLN A 196 -1.63 -7.56 17.79
C GLN A 196 -2.84 -7.53 18.72
N ARG A 197 -2.73 -8.21 19.86
CA ARG A 197 -3.83 -8.34 20.83
C ARG A 197 -4.18 -7.02 21.52
N TYR A 198 -3.22 -6.12 21.70
CA TYR A 198 -3.41 -4.86 22.42
C TYR A 198 -3.73 -3.67 21.52
N ASP A 199 -3.04 -3.54 20.38
CA ASP A 199 -3.10 -2.34 19.53
C ASP A 199 -3.84 -2.55 18.19
N LEU A 200 -4.03 -3.80 17.73
CA LEU A 200 -4.62 -4.06 16.41
C LEU A 200 -6.01 -4.71 16.48
N GLU A 201 -6.34 -5.44 17.54
CA GLU A 201 -7.67 -6.04 17.66
C GLU A 201 -8.68 -4.98 18.09
N ASP A 202 -9.63 -4.71 17.18
CA ASP A 202 -10.66 -3.65 17.29
C ASP A 202 -11.87 -4.08 18.14
N ASP A 203 -11.75 -5.05 19.05
CA ASP A 203 -12.83 -5.29 19.99
C ASP A 203 -12.87 -4.15 21.02
N ALA A 204 -13.40 -3.01 20.53
CA ALA A 204 -13.45 -1.74 21.26
C ALA A 204 -14.22 -1.80 22.57
N SER A 205 -14.91 -2.92 22.86
CA SER A 205 -15.66 -3.09 24.08
C SER A 205 -14.79 -3.45 25.29
N VAL A 206 -13.65 -4.13 25.11
CA VAL A 206 -12.77 -4.49 26.22
C VAL A 206 -11.29 -4.57 25.79
N ARG A 207 -10.60 -3.43 25.79
CA ARG A 207 -9.15 -3.45 25.67
C ARG A 207 -8.54 -4.22 26.84
N PRO A 208 -7.77 -5.29 26.61
CA PRO A 208 -7.23 -6.11 27.70
C PRO A 208 -6.26 -5.30 28.55
N THR A 209 -6.31 -5.48 29.85
CA THR A 209 -5.29 -4.92 30.76
C THR A 209 -3.94 -5.63 30.58
N TYR A 210 -2.85 -4.99 30.98
CA TYR A 210 -1.52 -5.63 30.92
C TYR A 210 -1.46 -6.93 31.77
N ALA A 211 -2.19 -6.98 32.87
CA ALA A 211 -2.27 -8.19 33.71
C ALA A 211 -3.00 -9.34 33.00
N GLN A 212 -4.08 -9.03 32.27
CA GLN A 212 -4.80 -10.03 31.47
C GLN A 212 -3.92 -10.56 30.32
N LEU A 213 -3.23 -9.68 29.58
CA LEU A 213 -2.29 -10.08 28.53
C LEU A 213 -1.13 -10.93 29.08
N ALA A 214 -0.61 -10.58 30.25
CA ALA A 214 0.45 -11.33 30.92
C ALA A 214 0.01 -12.75 31.23
N THR A 215 -1.23 -12.91 31.75
CA THR A 215 -1.83 -14.22 32.05
C THR A 215 -2.12 -15.00 30.77
N GLU A 216 -2.75 -14.39 29.77
CA GLU A 216 -3.12 -15.00 28.47
C GLU A 216 -1.90 -15.55 27.73
N LEU A 217 -0.81 -14.79 27.70
CA LEU A 217 0.40 -15.11 26.95
C LEU A 217 1.49 -15.79 27.78
N ALA A 218 1.21 -16.09 29.06
CA ALA A 218 2.13 -16.69 30.03
C ALA A 218 3.50 -15.97 30.09
N ILE A 219 3.46 -14.64 30.25
CA ILE A 219 4.64 -13.77 30.37
C ILE A 219 4.51 -12.83 31.59
N PRO A 220 5.62 -12.35 32.17
CA PRO A 220 5.57 -11.31 33.19
C PRO A 220 4.95 -10.00 32.68
N VAL A 221 4.22 -9.28 33.54
CA VAL A 221 3.59 -7.98 33.20
C VAL A 221 4.63 -6.97 32.68
N THR A 222 5.84 -6.99 33.25
CA THR A 222 6.95 -6.14 32.80
C THR A 222 7.35 -6.42 31.35
N GLN A 223 7.24 -7.66 30.89
CA GLN A 223 7.51 -8.01 29.50
C GLN A 223 6.43 -7.48 28.54
N VAL A 224 5.17 -7.40 28.95
CA VAL A 224 4.10 -6.79 28.14
C VAL A 224 4.49 -5.37 27.75
N THR A 225 4.90 -4.55 28.72
CA THR A 225 5.33 -3.17 28.48
C THR A 225 6.52 -3.09 27.50
N ASN A 226 7.53 -3.94 27.72
CA ASN A 226 8.71 -3.98 26.87
C ASN A 226 8.38 -4.43 25.44
N TYR A 227 7.51 -5.41 25.28
CA TYR A 227 7.09 -5.93 23.98
C TYR A 227 6.28 -4.91 23.18
N LEU A 228 5.34 -4.21 23.84
CA LEU A 228 4.62 -3.09 23.20
C LEU A 228 5.55 -1.95 22.80
N ALA A 229 6.47 -1.57 23.68
CA ALA A 229 7.45 -0.52 23.37
C ALA A 229 8.34 -0.91 22.18
N PHE A 230 8.80 -2.14 22.10
CA PHE A 230 9.54 -2.69 20.98
C PHE A 230 8.71 -2.63 19.69
N ALA A 231 7.51 -3.21 19.70
CA ALA A 231 6.68 -3.31 18.49
C ALA A 231 6.26 -1.94 17.96
N ARG A 232 5.88 -1.01 18.82
CA ARG A 232 5.51 0.37 18.45
C ARG A 232 6.69 1.15 17.87
N ARG A 233 7.89 0.99 18.46
CA ARG A 233 9.10 1.62 17.91
C ARG A 233 9.44 1.07 16.53
N GLU A 234 9.38 -0.24 16.37
CA GLU A 234 9.66 -0.91 15.11
C GLU A 234 8.62 -0.60 14.03
N LEU A 235 7.33 -0.58 14.39
CA LEU A 235 6.27 -0.13 13.49
C LEU A 235 6.51 1.31 13.00
N ARG A 236 6.85 2.23 13.93
CA ARG A 236 7.17 3.61 13.55
C ARG A 236 8.32 3.67 12.56
N ARG A 237 9.39 2.90 12.78
CA ARG A 237 10.53 2.82 11.87
C ARG A 237 10.09 2.36 10.48
N LEU A 238 9.30 1.28 10.41
CA LEU A 238 8.80 0.72 9.15
C LEU A 238 7.87 1.68 8.40
N VAL A 239 6.98 2.37 9.13
CA VAL A 239 6.11 3.42 8.55
C VAL A 239 6.96 4.54 7.96
N LEU A 240 7.98 5.04 8.68
CA LEU A 240 8.85 6.10 8.19
C LEU A 240 9.68 5.66 6.98
N GLU A 241 10.21 4.45 6.97
CA GLU A 241 10.94 3.89 5.82
C GLU A 241 10.03 3.80 4.58
N ARG A 242 8.83 3.26 4.75
CA ARG A 242 7.86 3.16 3.66
C ARG A 242 7.44 4.54 3.17
N LEU A 243 7.12 5.46 4.09
CA LEU A 243 6.77 6.84 3.77
C LEU A 243 7.89 7.52 2.99
N ARG A 244 9.13 7.36 3.44
CA ARG A 244 10.31 7.94 2.76
C ARG A 244 10.44 7.48 1.31
N SER A 245 10.20 6.21 1.06
CA SER A 245 10.27 5.66 -0.31
C SER A 245 9.18 6.22 -1.23
N LEU A 246 8.07 6.69 -0.69
CA LEU A 246 6.91 7.22 -1.42
C LEU A 246 6.88 8.75 -1.51
N CYS A 247 7.85 9.45 -0.92
CA CYS A 247 8.00 10.90 -1.04
C CYS A 247 9.08 11.25 -2.05
N ALA A 248 8.83 12.26 -2.88
CA ALA A 248 9.78 12.71 -3.90
C ALA A 248 10.91 13.55 -3.31
N THR A 249 10.64 14.29 -2.22
CA THR A 249 11.56 15.23 -1.59
C THR A 249 11.66 15.03 -0.08
N ASP A 250 12.75 15.49 0.52
CA ASP A 250 12.95 15.50 1.97
C ASP A 250 11.91 16.37 2.68
N GLU A 251 11.51 17.46 2.06
CA GLU A 251 10.49 18.35 2.61
C GLU A 251 9.11 17.67 2.65
N GLU A 252 8.71 17.03 1.56
CA GLU A 252 7.47 16.25 1.51
C GLU A 252 7.47 15.16 2.60
N PHE A 253 8.59 14.44 2.75
CA PHE A 253 8.73 13.41 3.78
C PHE A 253 8.56 13.98 5.20
N ARG A 254 9.23 15.10 5.54
CA ARG A 254 9.09 15.73 6.87
C ARG A 254 7.66 16.17 7.14
N LEU A 255 7.01 16.81 6.18
CA LEU A 255 5.63 17.25 6.31
C LEU A 255 4.66 16.06 6.52
N GLU A 256 4.82 14.98 5.77
CA GLU A 256 3.98 13.80 5.92
C GLU A 256 4.26 13.06 7.23
N ALA A 257 5.52 12.90 7.63
CA ALA A 257 5.88 12.26 8.89
C ALA A 257 5.33 13.01 10.09
N ARG A 258 5.40 14.35 10.07
CA ARG A 258 4.80 15.20 11.11
C ARG A 258 3.28 15.05 11.13
N ALA A 259 2.63 15.04 9.97
CA ALA A 259 1.19 14.93 9.86
C ALA A 259 0.64 13.55 10.28
N LEU A 260 1.42 12.46 10.08
CA LEU A 260 1.01 11.09 10.38
C LEU A 260 1.38 10.63 11.78
N LEU A 261 2.58 10.99 12.25
CA LEU A 261 3.17 10.43 13.47
C LEU A 261 3.46 11.49 14.53
N GLY A 262 3.24 12.79 14.23
CA GLY A 262 3.56 13.89 15.13
C GLY A 262 5.07 14.04 15.42
N VAL A 263 5.94 13.55 14.54
CA VAL A 263 7.40 13.57 14.73
C VAL A 263 8.09 14.27 13.59
N ASP A 264 9.19 14.97 13.92
CA ASP A 264 10.16 15.42 12.93
C ASP A 264 11.21 14.30 12.76
N PRO A 265 11.24 13.64 11.61
CA PRO A 265 12.28 12.66 11.33
C PRO A 265 13.61 13.41 11.17
N ALA A 266 14.62 12.94 11.86
CA ALA A 266 15.98 13.47 11.78
C ALA A 266 16.61 13.22 10.41
#